data_7c89f6511609bd269c076dfeb96170fb
#
_entry.id   7c89f6511609bd269c076dfeb96170fb
#
_cell.length_a   1.000
_cell.length_b   1.000
_cell.length_c   1.000
_cell.angle_alpha   90.00
_cell.angle_beta   90.00
_cell.angle_gamma   90.00
#
_symmetry.space_group_name_H-M   'P 1'
#
loop_
_entity.id
_entity.type
_entity.pdbx_description
1 polymer ?
#
loop_
_entity_poly.entity_id
_entity_poly.type
_entity_poly.pdbx_seq_one_letter_code
_entity_poly.pdbx_strand_id
1 'polypeptide(L)'
;MSEEKQVGFVTMGDQRAGEDAIPEIGIGMLGYAFMGRAHSNALKKIAYVTWPPPYLPKLVAIAGRNEEAVREAARRYGYEKYSTNWEDVVSDPDVQIFDNGGPNDTHLEPTVAAAKAGKHVICEKPLGRDAEESYEIWRQVAATGVKHMTAFNYRFYPAIILAKQLIEAGEIGEIYHFRARYHQEWVMDPEFPKVWRLDKKQAGSGALGDLGAHIIDQARYLVGEPEKITGLVKTFITERPGGTVDVDDAFQSTVEFANGANGTFEATRFAAGRKNQMRWEINGSKGTLVFDAERQNELLAHFNGSTPGASAQGFRNVLVSEAYHPYWEHWWPHGHMIGWEDNFVHELLHLLTCVKDDSPISPRGATLEDGYRCAEICDAIVRSDQTGQRQTIEYRTL
;
A
#
# COMPACT_ATOMS: atom_id res chain seq x y z
N MET A 1 13.57 6.27 -36.62
CA MET A 1 14.50 5.29 -36.05
C MET A 1 14.43 5.59 -34.55
N SER A 2 13.71 4.79 -33.81
CA SER A 2 13.63 4.90 -32.31
C SER A 2 14.97 4.43 -31.78
N GLU A 3 15.65 5.28 -31.02
CA GLU A 3 16.82 4.87 -30.25
C GLU A 3 16.37 3.72 -29.33
N GLU A 4 16.85 2.52 -29.61
CA GLU A 4 16.73 1.39 -28.68
C GLU A 4 17.45 1.79 -27.40
N LYS A 5 16.70 2.03 -26.32
CA LYS A 5 17.25 2.11 -24.97
C LYS A 5 17.92 0.77 -24.69
N GLN A 6 19.24 0.70 -24.81
CA GLN A 6 20.00 -0.46 -24.39
C GLN A 6 19.92 -0.57 -22.86
N VAL A 7 19.04 -1.44 -22.39
CA VAL A 7 18.99 -1.87 -20.99
C VAL A 7 19.91 -3.07 -20.85
N GLY A 8 21.04 -2.92 -20.23
CA GLY A 8 21.98 -4.01 -20.02
C GLY A 8 23.28 -3.55 -19.37
N PHE A 9 24.18 -4.48 -19.14
CA PHE A 9 25.47 -4.32 -18.45
C PHE A 9 26.39 -3.19 -18.98
N VAL A 10 25.99 -2.46 -20.01
CA VAL A 10 26.84 -1.51 -20.75
C VAL A 10 26.51 -0.04 -20.42
N THR A 11 25.40 0.27 -19.76
CA THR A 11 24.90 1.66 -19.67
C THR A 11 25.07 2.34 -18.30
N MET A 12 25.82 1.79 -17.36
CA MET A 12 26.11 2.48 -16.09
C MET A 12 26.91 3.80 -16.27
N GLY A 13 27.35 4.14 -17.47
CA GLY A 13 28.11 5.35 -17.77
C GLY A 13 27.29 6.57 -18.18
N ASP A 14 26.03 6.42 -18.57
CA ASP A 14 25.23 7.49 -19.18
C ASP A 14 24.24 8.18 -18.24
N GLN A 15 24.10 7.69 -17.01
CA GLN A 15 23.28 8.35 -15.98
C GLN A 15 24.10 9.44 -15.29
N ARG A 16 24.36 10.55 -15.99
CA ARG A 16 24.93 11.74 -15.35
C ARG A 16 23.80 12.63 -14.90
N ALA A 17 23.83 13.06 -13.64
CA ALA A 17 23.11 14.27 -13.25
C ALA A 17 23.58 15.40 -14.16
N GLY A 18 22.66 16.22 -14.66
CA GLY A 18 23.03 17.45 -15.32
C GLY A 18 23.92 18.32 -14.43
N GLU A 19 24.44 19.45 -14.94
CA GLU A 19 25.27 20.38 -14.16
C GLU A 19 24.54 20.94 -12.93
N ASP A 20 23.20 20.87 -12.88
CA ASP A 20 22.39 21.32 -11.75
C ASP A 20 22.42 20.29 -10.61
N ALA A 21 22.68 20.77 -9.40
CA ALA A 21 22.64 19.95 -8.19
C ALA A 21 21.24 19.39 -7.98
N ILE A 22 21.14 18.07 -7.69
CA ILE A 22 19.86 17.43 -7.33
C ILE A 22 19.39 18.01 -5.98
N PRO A 23 18.17 18.55 -5.89
CA PRO A 23 17.68 19.15 -4.65
C PRO A 23 17.48 18.08 -3.56
N GLU A 24 17.74 18.45 -2.32
CA GLU A 24 17.41 17.64 -1.15
C GLU A 24 15.95 17.89 -0.71
N ILE A 25 15.36 16.91 -0.02
CA ILE A 25 14.07 17.05 0.65
C ILE A 25 14.14 16.38 2.02
N GLY A 26 13.80 17.14 3.08
CA GLY A 26 13.86 16.66 4.45
C GLY A 26 12.66 15.78 4.82
N ILE A 27 12.98 14.62 5.39
CA ILE A 27 12.01 13.61 5.82
C ILE A 27 11.96 13.57 7.34
N GLY A 28 10.76 13.72 7.89
CA GLY A 28 10.45 13.44 9.29
C GLY A 28 9.63 12.15 9.39
N MET A 29 9.98 11.26 10.31
CA MET A 29 9.36 9.95 10.50
C MET A 29 8.72 9.84 11.88
N LEU A 30 7.49 9.35 11.94
CA LEU A 30 6.89 8.83 13.17
C LEU A 30 6.83 7.30 13.10
N GLY A 31 7.44 6.65 14.10
CA GLY A 31 7.53 5.19 14.14
C GLY A 31 8.87 4.66 13.63
N TYR A 32 9.48 3.78 14.41
CA TYR A 32 10.81 3.23 14.16
C TYR A 32 10.82 1.70 14.00
N ALA A 33 9.65 1.07 14.18
CA ALA A 33 9.51 -0.39 14.12
C ALA A 33 9.49 -0.89 12.66
N PHE A 34 8.67 -1.90 12.36
CA PHE A 34 8.68 -2.57 11.06
C PHE A 34 8.47 -1.61 9.87
N MET A 35 7.42 -0.76 9.91
CA MET A 35 7.13 0.16 8.80
C MET A 35 8.14 1.30 8.71
N GLY A 36 8.48 1.94 9.83
CA GLY A 36 9.51 2.98 9.81
C GLY A 36 10.86 2.50 9.32
N ARG A 37 11.23 1.22 9.58
CA ARG A 37 12.42 0.61 8.99
C ARG A 37 12.28 0.37 7.49
N ALA A 38 11.11 -0.08 7.03
CA ALA A 38 10.87 -0.34 5.61
C ALA A 38 10.92 0.95 4.79
N HIS A 39 10.24 2.01 5.25
CA HIS A 39 10.26 3.33 4.60
C HIS A 39 11.65 3.96 4.63
N SER A 40 12.34 3.93 5.77
CA SER A 40 13.73 4.46 5.85
C SER A 40 14.68 3.73 4.91
N ASN A 41 14.55 2.40 4.76
CA ASN A 41 15.31 1.61 3.80
C ASN A 41 15.00 2.04 2.36
N ALA A 42 13.72 2.22 2.03
CA ALA A 42 13.28 2.63 0.71
C ALA A 42 13.79 4.02 0.32
N LEU A 43 13.66 5.00 1.24
CA LEU A 43 14.18 6.36 1.05
C LEU A 43 15.68 6.36 0.72
N LYS A 44 16.47 5.53 1.40
CA LYS A 44 17.90 5.39 1.12
C LYS A 44 18.20 4.72 -0.22
N LYS A 45 17.35 3.77 -0.64
CA LYS A 45 17.54 3.05 -1.91
C LYS A 45 17.25 3.91 -3.13
N ILE A 46 16.43 4.95 -3.04
CA ILE A 46 15.97 5.75 -4.20
C ILE A 46 17.15 6.18 -5.08
N ALA A 47 18.18 6.80 -4.51
CA ALA A 47 19.33 7.27 -5.26
C ALA A 47 20.22 6.15 -5.84
N TYR A 48 20.10 4.91 -5.35
CA TYR A 48 20.84 3.78 -5.89
C TYR A 48 20.17 3.16 -7.12
N VAL A 49 18.85 3.25 -7.19
CA VAL A 49 18.07 2.61 -8.27
C VAL A 49 17.53 3.61 -9.30
N THR A 50 17.41 4.88 -8.92
CA THR A 50 16.95 5.97 -9.79
C THR A 50 17.96 7.09 -9.77
N TRP A 51 18.57 7.41 -10.93
CA TRP A 51 19.53 8.50 -11.02
C TRP A 51 19.37 9.30 -12.31
N PRO A 52 19.23 10.65 -12.25
CA PRO A 52 19.00 11.42 -11.03
C PRO A 52 17.61 11.18 -10.46
N PRO A 53 17.45 11.13 -9.11
CA PRO A 53 16.14 11.08 -8.48
C PRO A 53 15.48 12.48 -8.52
N PRO A 54 14.15 12.58 -8.34
CA PRO A 54 13.48 13.89 -8.24
C PRO A 54 14.00 14.74 -7.08
N TYR A 55 14.30 14.08 -5.96
CA TYR A 55 14.96 14.65 -4.78
C TYR A 55 15.91 13.63 -4.16
N LEU A 56 16.94 14.10 -3.46
CA LEU A 56 17.73 13.29 -2.53
C LEU A 56 17.05 13.35 -1.14
N PRO A 57 16.49 12.23 -0.65
CA PRO A 57 15.87 12.20 0.68
C PRO A 57 16.90 12.43 1.78
N LYS A 58 16.69 13.48 2.58
CA LYS A 58 17.47 13.77 3.77
C LYS A 58 16.70 13.31 5.01
N LEU A 59 17.19 12.32 5.74
CA LEU A 59 16.54 11.78 6.94
C LEU A 59 16.80 12.73 8.12
N VAL A 60 15.90 13.69 8.35
CA VAL A 60 16.08 14.78 9.31
C VAL A 60 15.81 14.34 10.74
N ALA A 61 14.60 13.87 11.02
CA ALA A 61 14.20 13.53 12.38
C ALA A 61 13.29 12.30 12.43
N ILE A 62 13.41 11.50 13.49
CA ILE A 62 12.54 10.35 13.75
C ILE A 62 11.98 10.42 15.17
N ALA A 63 10.67 10.13 15.32
CA ALA A 63 10.02 10.10 16.61
C ALA A 63 9.49 8.71 16.99
N GLY A 64 9.44 8.45 18.30
CA GLY A 64 8.85 7.23 18.85
C GLY A 64 8.90 7.17 20.38
N ARG A 65 7.95 6.49 20.99
CA ARG A 65 7.69 6.54 22.46
C ARG A 65 8.82 6.06 23.38
N ASN A 66 9.64 5.12 22.90
CA ASN A 66 10.75 4.59 23.71
C ASN A 66 12.05 5.28 23.31
N GLU A 67 12.65 6.06 24.22
CA GLU A 67 13.82 6.88 23.95
C GLU A 67 15.03 6.08 23.50
N GLU A 68 15.34 4.98 24.16
CA GLU A 68 16.49 4.13 23.81
C GLU A 68 16.31 3.51 22.42
N ALA A 69 15.11 2.99 22.13
CA ALA A 69 14.81 2.36 20.85
C ALA A 69 14.78 3.37 19.70
N VAL A 70 14.20 4.56 19.89
CA VAL A 70 14.16 5.58 18.82
C VAL A 70 15.54 6.18 18.56
N ARG A 71 16.35 6.38 19.60
CA ARG A 71 17.76 6.81 19.47
C ARG A 71 18.60 5.79 18.69
N GLU A 72 18.46 4.50 18.99
CA GLU A 72 19.16 3.45 18.25
C GLU A 72 18.65 3.35 16.81
N ALA A 73 17.35 3.51 16.57
CA ALA A 73 16.77 3.56 15.23
C ALA A 73 17.32 4.77 14.42
N ALA A 74 17.38 5.96 15.03
CA ALA A 74 17.95 7.13 14.38
C ALA A 74 19.41 6.87 13.93
N ARG A 75 20.22 6.35 14.85
CA ARG A 75 21.62 5.98 14.55
C ARG A 75 21.72 4.96 13.41
N ARG A 76 20.89 3.92 13.46
CA ARG A 76 20.89 2.80 12.51
C ARG A 76 20.37 3.20 11.13
N TYR A 77 19.27 3.98 11.11
CA TYR A 77 18.64 4.39 9.85
C TYR A 77 19.27 5.66 9.27
N GLY A 78 20.04 6.40 10.10
CA GLY A 78 20.78 7.59 9.68
C GLY A 78 19.95 8.88 9.70
N TYR A 79 19.02 8.98 10.65
CA TYR A 79 18.37 10.25 10.96
C TYR A 79 19.32 11.14 11.74
N GLU A 80 19.29 12.46 11.46
CA GLU A 80 20.14 13.44 12.15
C GLU A 80 19.68 13.70 13.59
N LYS A 81 18.36 13.62 13.83
CA LYS A 81 17.71 13.92 15.10
C LYS A 81 16.76 12.80 15.49
N TYR A 82 16.50 12.65 16.80
CA TYR A 82 15.45 11.79 17.32
C TYR A 82 14.68 12.51 18.42
N SER A 83 13.44 12.11 18.64
CA SER A 83 12.61 12.58 19.75
C SER A 83 11.67 11.50 20.27
N THR A 84 11.25 11.63 21.53
CA THR A 84 10.13 10.87 22.07
C THR A 84 8.77 11.51 21.81
N ASN A 85 8.79 12.71 21.22
CA ASN A 85 7.64 13.55 20.95
C ASN A 85 7.52 13.82 19.43
N TRP A 86 6.39 13.48 18.83
CA TRP A 86 6.19 13.68 17.39
C TRP A 86 6.07 15.16 17.00
N GLU A 87 5.64 16.03 17.92
CA GLU A 87 5.53 17.47 17.69
C GLU A 87 6.88 18.11 17.37
N ASP A 88 7.97 17.57 17.93
CA ASP A 88 9.32 18.04 17.62
C ASP A 88 9.68 17.79 16.14
N VAL A 89 9.22 16.67 15.56
CA VAL A 89 9.42 16.35 14.14
C VAL A 89 8.53 17.23 13.25
N VAL A 90 7.29 17.46 13.67
CA VAL A 90 6.34 18.32 12.93
C VAL A 90 6.78 19.78 12.94
N SER A 91 7.36 20.28 14.05
CA SER A 91 7.83 21.67 14.16
C SER A 91 9.21 21.91 13.54
N ASP A 92 9.94 20.86 13.18
CA ASP A 92 11.28 21.00 12.60
C ASP A 92 11.20 21.65 11.20
N PRO A 93 11.85 22.82 10.99
CA PRO A 93 11.79 23.54 9.72
C PRO A 93 12.50 22.82 8.56
N ASP A 94 13.42 21.91 8.87
CA ASP A 94 14.15 21.12 7.88
C ASP A 94 13.33 19.92 7.35
N VAL A 95 12.17 19.60 7.95
CA VAL A 95 11.25 18.57 7.50
C VAL A 95 10.24 19.14 6.52
N GLN A 96 10.18 18.60 5.30
CA GLN A 96 9.20 18.94 4.26
C GLN A 96 8.16 17.82 4.04
N ILE A 97 8.54 16.57 4.28
CA ILE A 97 7.62 15.42 4.21
C ILE A 97 7.55 14.77 5.59
N PHE A 98 6.35 14.58 6.08
CA PHE A 98 6.09 13.82 7.31
C PHE A 98 5.56 12.43 6.95
N ASP A 99 6.30 11.40 7.34
CA ASP A 99 5.99 9.99 7.12
C ASP A 99 5.48 9.38 8.43
N ASN A 100 4.18 9.06 8.48
CA ASN A 100 3.55 8.46 9.64
C ASN A 100 3.47 6.93 9.51
N GLY A 101 4.50 6.24 9.99
CA GLY A 101 4.57 4.78 10.12
C GLY A 101 4.29 4.28 11.53
N GLY A 102 3.57 5.06 12.33
CA GLY A 102 3.17 4.74 13.70
C GLY A 102 2.06 3.69 13.81
N PRO A 103 1.65 3.31 15.03
CA PRO A 103 0.42 2.54 15.25
C PRO A 103 -0.83 3.32 14.83
N ASN A 104 -1.92 2.61 14.48
CA ASN A 104 -3.12 3.21 13.89
C ASN A 104 -3.74 4.32 14.74
N ASP A 105 -3.69 4.21 16.07
CA ASP A 105 -4.17 5.23 17.01
C ASP A 105 -3.34 6.53 17.02
N THR A 106 -2.22 6.56 16.31
CA THR A 106 -1.36 7.74 16.13
C THR A 106 -1.45 8.34 14.73
N HIS A 107 -2.41 7.93 13.91
CA HIS A 107 -2.49 8.43 12.54
C HIS A 107 -3.15 9.81 12.46
N LEU A 108 -4.21 10.07 13.23
CA LEU A 108 -5.01 11.31 13.11
C LEU A 108 -4.22 12.56 13.50
N GLU A 109 -3.87 12.71 14.78
CA GLU A 109 -3.33 13.97 15.29
C GLU A 109 -2.00 14.37 14.63
N PRO A 110 -0.98 13.49 14.53
CA PRO A 110 0.30 13.85 13.94
C PRO A 110 0.20 14.17 12.45
N THR A 111 -0.58 13.38 11.67
CA THR A 111 -0.73 13.60 10.23
C THR A 111 -1.43 14.94 9.93
N VAL A 112 -2.49 15.24 10.66
CA VAL A 112 -3.21 16.52 10.52
C VAL A 112 -2.34 17.70 10.96
N ALA A 113 -1.60 17.57 12.05
CA ALA A 113 -0.69 18.60 12.53
C ALA A 113 0.42 18.89 11.50
N ALA A 114 1.02 17.85 10.93
CA ALA A 114 2.04 17.99 9.89
C ALA A 114 1.50 18.71 8.64
N ALA A 115 0.32 18.33 8.16
CA ALA A 115 -0.32 18.97 7.02
C ALA A 115 -0.64 20.45 7.30
N LYS A 116 -1.15 20.78 8.50
CA LYS A 116 -1.40 22.16 8.93
C LYS A 116 -0.11 22.99 9.06
N ALA A 117 1.01 22.34 9.34
CA ALA A 117 2.34 22.98 9.32
C ALA A 117 2.93 23.11 7.89
N GLY A 118 2.14 22.78 6.85
CA GLY A 118 2.53 22.88 5.44
C GLY A 118 3.43 21.76 4.94
N LYS A 119 3.55 20.66 5.68
CA LYS A 119 4.34 19.50 5.26
C LYS A 119 3.50 18.58 4.39
N HIS A 120 4.09 18.04 3.33
CA HIS A 120 3.48 16.90 2.61
C HIS A 120 3.43 15.70 3.51
N VAL A 121 2.44 14.82 3.35
CA VAL A 121 2.24 13.71 4.28
C VAL A 121 2.07 12.37 3.55
N ILE A 122 2.68 11.34 4.10
CA ILE A 122 2.34 9.95 3.83
C ILE A 122 1.97 9.29 5.17
N CYS A 123 0.86 8.57 5.19
CA CYS A 123 0.37 7.89 6.38
C CYS A 123 0.15 6.41 6.10
N GLU A 124 0.60 5.56 7.00
CA GLU A 124 0.40 4.11 6.90
C GLU A 124 -1.09 3.72 6.91
N LYS A 125 -1.34 2.56 6.33
CA LYS A 125 -2.67 1.93 6.30
C LYS A 125 -2.89 1.03 7.55
N PRO A 126 -4.14 0.81 7.95
CA PRO A 126 -5.33 1.55 7.57
C PRO A 126 -5.21 3.02 7.98
N LEU A 127 -5.81 3.93 7.21
CA LEU A 127 -5.63 5.38 7.43
C LEU A 127 -6.07 5.82 8.82
N GLY A 128 -7.19 5.31 9.31
CA GLY A 128 -7.71 5.47 10.66
C GLY A 128 -8.19 4.13 11.21
N ARG A 129 -8.64 4.11 12.45
CA ARG A 129 -9.17 2.92 13.11
C ARG A 129 -10.56 2.52 12.60
N ASP A 130 -11.28 3.46 11.99
CA ASP A 130 -12.61 3.32 11.39
C ASP A 130 -12.81 4.36 10.28
N ALA A 131 -13.99 4.35 9.66
CA ALA A 131 -14.33 5.28 8.59
C ALA A 131 -14.44 6.73 9.07
N GLU A 132 -14.95 6.96 10.29
CA GLU A 132 -15.09 8.32 10.84
C GLU A 132 -13.73 8.97 11.05
N GLU A 133 -12.80 8.28 11.68
CA GLU A 133 -11.45 8.77 11.91
C GLU A 133 -10.70 8.98 10.58
N SER A 134 -10.85 8.04 9.63
CA SER A 134 -10.24 8.14 8.30
C SER A 134 -10.79 9.33 7.50
N TYR A 135 -12.11 9.58 7.58
CA TYR A 135 -12.74 10.75 6.98
C TYR A 135 -12.21 12.05 7.58
N GLU A 136 -12.07 12.09 8.91
CA GLU A 136 -11.58 13.29 9.60
C GLU A 136 -10.12 13.61 9.23
N ILE A 137 -9.25 12.58 9.11
CA ILE A 137 -7.89 12.75 8.61
C ILE A 137 -7.92 13.35 7.20
N TRP A 138 -8.64 12.71 6.27
CA TRP A 138 -8.73 13.17 4.90
C TRP A 138 -9.28 14.61 4.80
N ARG A 139 -10.41 14.87 5.46
CA ARG A 139 -11.07 16.19 5.43
C ARG A 139 -10.13 17.32 5.90
N GLN A 140 -9.43 17.11 7.01
CA GLN A 140 -8.54 18.15 7.56
C GLN A 140 -7.27 18.31 6.72
N VAL A 141 -6.69 17.24 6.21
CA VAL A 141 -5.47 17.31 5.40
C VAL A 141 -5.76 17.89 4.03
N ALA A 142 -6.83 17.45 3.35
CA ALA A 142 -7.20 17.98 2.03
C ALA A 142 -7.42 19.50 2.05
N ALA A 143 -7.96 20.05 3.13
CA ALA A 143 -8.17 21.48 3.30
C ALA A 143 -6.86 22.31 3.33
N THR A 144 -5.71 21.68 3.53
CA THR A 144 -4.40 22.38 3.58
C THR A 144 -3.74 22.52 2.22
N GLY A 145 -4.14 21.74 1.21
CA GLY A 145 -3.57 21.77 -0.13
C GLY A 145 -2.21 21.07 -0.28
N VAL A 146 -1.68 20.44 0.75
CA VAL A 146 -0.43 19.67 0.67
C VAL A 146 -0.63 18.36 -0.10
N LYS A 147 0.43 17.82 -0.70
CA LYS A 147 0.39 16.44 -1.24
C LYS A 147 0.22 15.46 -0.10
N HIS A 148 -0.69 14.50 -0.28
CA HIS A 148 -0.97 13.51 0.74
C HIS A 148 -1.19 12.12 0.14
N MET A 149 -0.69 11.08 0.81
CA MET A 149 -0.76 9.70 0.35
C MET A 149 -1.05 8.75 1.51
N THR A 150 -1.89 7.74 1.28
CA THR A 150 -2.00 6.56 2.14
C THR A 150 -1.05 5.49 1.62
N ALA A 151 -0.27 4.87 2.51
CA ALA A 151 0.77 3.92 2.14
C ALA A 151 0.20 2.55 1.71
N PHE A 152 -0.54 2.54 0.61
CA PHE A 152 -0.96 1.30 -0.06
C PHE A 152 0.12 0.82 -1.04
N ASN A 153 1.27 0.44 -0.50
CA ASN A 153 2.47 0.06 -1.23
C ASN A 153 2.25 -1.06 -2.26
N TYR A 154 1.22 -1.89 -2.10
CA TYR A 154 0.95 -2.99 -3.04
C TYR A 154 0.41 -2.54 -4.39
N ARG A 155 -0.07 -1.29 -4.54
CA ARG A 155 -0.32 -0.70 -5.86
C ARG A 155 0.96 -0.61 -6.71
N PHE A 156 2.14 -0.63 -6.07
CA PHE A 156 3.44 -0.38 -6.67
C PHE A 156 4.24 -1.64 -7.02
N TYR A 157 3.63 -2.83 -6.91
CA TYR A 157 4.20 -4.02 -7.57
C TYR A 157 4.19 -3.83 -9.09
N PRO A 158 5.31 -4.02 -9.80
CA PRO A 158 5.33 -3.92 -11.27
C PRO A 158 4.27 -4.78 -11.94
N ALA A 159 4.03 -5.99 -11.43
CA ALA A 159 3.00 -6.88 -11.95
C ALA A 159 1.58 -6.33 -11.77
N ILE A 160 1.30 -5.61 -10.70
CA ILE A 160 -0.01 -4.97 -10.45
C ILE A 160 -0.19 -3.75 -11.36
N ILE A 161 0.86 -2.96 -11.57
CA ILE A 161 0.80 -1.83 -12.51
C ILE A 161 0.63 -2.34 -13.95
N LEU A 162 1.33 -3.42 -14.33
CA LEU A 162 1.13 -4.06 -15.63
C LEU A 162 -0.33 -4.54 -15.78
N ALA A 163 -0.89 -5.18 -14.75
CA ALA A 163 -2.29 -5.59 -14.77
C ALA A 163 -3.24 -4.38 -14.97
N LYS A 164 -2.99 -3.27 -14.26
CA LYS A 164 -3.75 -2.02 -14.43
C LYS A 164 -3.67 -1.51 -15.88
N GLN A 165 -2.47 -1.47 -16.46
CA GLN A 165 -2.27 -1.06 -17.85
C GLN A 165 -3.03 -1.94 -18.85
N LEU A 166 -3.01 -3.28 -18.65
CA LEU A 166 -3.75 -4.22 -19.49
C LEU A 166 -5.27 -4.05 -19.36
N ILE A 167 -5.76 -3.76 -18.16
CA ILE A 167 -7.19 -3.47 -17.91
C ILE A 167 -7.59 -2.16 -18.62
N GLU A 168 -6.83 -1.09 -18.46
CA GLU A 168 -7.09 0.22 -19.07
C GLU A 168 -7.00 0.18 -20.61
N ALA A 169 -6.10 -0.65 -21.15
CA ALA A 169 -6.02 -0.91 -22.59
C ALA A 169 -7.20 -1.76 -23.13
N GLY A 170 -8.08 -2.27 -22.26
CA GLY A 170 -9.22 -3.10 -22.64
C GLY A 170 -8.87 -4.53 -23.07
N GLU A 171 -7.67 -5.00 -22.73
CA GLU A 171 -7.14 -6.32 -23.14
C GLU A 171 -7.95 -7.48 -22.54
N ILE A 172 -8.52 -7.31 -21.34
CA ILE A 172 -9.40 -8.32 -20.73
C ILE A 172 -10.90 -8.01 -20.94
N GLY A 173 -11.23 -6.89 -21.59
CA GLY A 173 -12.60 -6.46 -21.86
C GLY A 173 -13.38 -6.03 -20.63
N GLU A 174 -14.71 -6.21 -20.65
CA GLU A 174 -15.58 -5.94 -19.52
C GLU A 174 -15.29 -6.88 -18.36
N ILE A 175 -15.12 -6.32 -17.16
CA ILE A 175 -14.81 -7.13 -15.97
C ILE A 175 -16.10 -7.75 -15.42
N TYR A 176 -16.10 -9.05 -15.21
CA TYR A 176 -17.21 -9.80 -14.62
C TYR A 176 -16.98 -10.13 -13.16
N HIS A 177 -15.73 -10.56 -12.80
CA HIS A 177 -15.44 -11.02 -11.46
C HIS A 177 -14.09 -10.50 -10.94
N PHE A 178 -14.06 -10.22 -9.64
CA PHE A 178 -12.84 -10.02 -8.85
C PHE A 178 -12.88 -10.90 -7.61
N ARG A 179 -11.89 -11.75 -7.41
CA ARG A 179 -11.75 -12.59 -6.23
C ARG A 179 -10.42 -12.35 -5.59
N ALA A 180 -10.41 -11.93 -4.33
CA ALA A 180 -9.18 -11.63 -3.62
C ALA A 180 -9.15 -12.27 -2.23
N ARG A 181 -7.96 -12.70 -1.83
CA ARG A 181 -7.69 -13.22 -0.50
C ARG A 181 -6.34 -12.77 0.01
N TYR A 182 -6.24 -12.62 1.35
CA TYR A 182 -4.99 -12.35 2.02
C TYR A 182 -4.85 -13.21 3.27
N HIS A 183 -3.95 -14.18 3.23
CA HIS A 183 -3.78 -15.21 4.24
C HIS A 183 -2.43 -15.09 4.94
N GLN A 184 -2.48 -15.16 6.27
CA GLN A 184 -1.33 -15.25 7.17
C GLN A 184 -1.61 -16.24 8.30
N GLU A 185 -0.58 -16.62 9.09
CA GLU A 185 -0.70 -17.58 10.21
C GLU A 185 -0.12 -17.09 11.54
N TRP A 186 0.41 -15.88 11.61
CA TRP A 186 1.30 -15.43 12.67
C TRP A 186 0.67 -15.31 14.08
N VAL A 187 -0.66 -15.35 14.21
CA VAL A 187 -1.37 -15.32 15.49
C VAL A 187 -2.07 -16.64 15.83
N MET A 188 -1.77 -17.73 15.13
CA MET A 188 -2.41 -19.02 15.38
C MET A 188 -2.05 -19.64 16.73
N ASP A 189 -0.85 -19.39 17.23
CA ASP A 189 -0.44 -19.87 18.55
C ASP A 189 -1.26 -19.17 19.64
N PRO A 190 -2.03 -19.90 20.47
CA PRO A 190 -2.78 -19.30 21.58
C PRO A 190 -1.89 -18.59 22.61
N GLU A 191 -0.63 -19.02 22.75
CA GLU A 191 0.35 -18.43 23.65
C GLU A 191 1.00 -17.15 23.11
N PHE A 192 0.73 -16.78 21.84
CA PHE A 192 1.17 -15.50 21.31
C PHE A 192 0.56 -14.35 22.11
N PRO A 193 1.38 -13.43 22.67
CA PRO A 193 0.88 -12.41 23.61
C PRO A 193 -0.02 -11.38 22.89
N LYS A 194 -0.94 -10.78 23.66
CA LYS A 194 -1.71 -9.64 23.18
C LYS A 194 -0.76 -8.48 22.88
N VAL A 195 -0.70 -8.09 21.61
CA VAL A 195 0.00 -6.90 21.13
C VAL A 195 -1.04 -5.84 20.70
N TRP A 196 -0.61 -4.61 20.45
CA TRP A 196 -1.50 -3.52 20.05
C TRP A 196 -2.42 -3.85 18.86
N ARG A 197 -1.94 -4.68 17.90
CA ARG A 197 -2.71 -5.15 16.73
C ARG A 197 -3.89 -6.08 17.10
N LEU A 198 -3.98 -6.50 18.34
CA LEU A 198 -5.06 -7.33 18.89
C LEU A 198 -5.95 -6.55 19.88
N ASP A 199 -5.80 -5.24 19.91
CA ASP A 199 -6.54 -4.30 20.75
C ASP A 199 -7.34 -3.34 19.86
N LYS A 200 -8.68 -3.41 19.92
CA LYS A 200 -9.55 -2.61 19.05
C LYS A 200 -9.36 -1.10 19.27
N LYS A 201 -9.06 -0.67 20.48
CA LYS A 201 -8.84 0.74 20.78
C LYS A 201 -7.62 1.31 20.05
N GLN A 202 -6.60 0.50 19.83
CA GLN A 202 -5.37 0.91 19.15
C GLN A 202 -5.40 0.60 17.65
N ALA A 203 -5.89 -0.59 17.29
CA ALA A 203 -5.85 -1.08 15.89
C ALA A 203 -7.13 -0.78 15.09
N GLY A 204 -8.29 -0.58 15.75
CA GLY A 204 -9.59 -0.44 15.10
C GLY A 204 -10.22 -1.78 14.72
N SER A 205 -9.52 -2.61 13.97
CA SER A 205 -9.92 -3.95 13.54
C SER A 205 -8.71 -4.89 13.46
N GLY A 206 -8.96 -6.15 13.20
CA GLY A 206 -7.93 -7.18 13.09
C GLY A 206 -7.50 -7.46 11.65
N ALA A 207 -7.80 -8.68 11.16
CA ALA A 207 -7.47 -9.10 9.79
C ALA A 207 -8.16 -8.22 8.74
N LEU A 208 -9.35 -7.68 9.03
CA LEU A 208 -10.09 -6.81 8.12
C LEU A 208 -9.32 -5.53 7.79
N GLY A 209 -8.91 -4.75 8.78
CA GLY A 209 -8.18 -3.50 8.56
C GLY A 209 -6.70 -3.72 8.19
N ASP A 210 -6.06 -4.76 8.75
CA ASP A 210 -4.65 -5.02 8.49
C ASP A 210 -4.40 -5.65 7.10
N LEU A 211 -5.15 -6.68 6.76
CA LEU A 211 -5.00 -7.44 5.51
C LEU A 211 -6.09 -7.07 4.49
N GLY A 212 -7.34 -6.97 4.95
CA GLY A 212 -8.49 -6.68 4.10
C GLY A 212 -8.38 -5.35 3.38
N ALA A 213 -7.88 -4.30 4.05
CA ALA A 213 -7.68 -2.99 3.42
C ALA A 213 -6.84 -3.06 2.14
N HIS A 214 -5.80 -3.91 2.08
CA HIS A 214 -4.99 -4.07 0.88
C HIS A 214 -5.76 -4.66 -0.29
N ILE A 215 -6.54 -5.74 -0.09
CA ILE A 215 -7.30 -6.37 -1.17
C ILE A 215 -8.50 -5.52 -1.58
N ILE A 216 -9.08 -4.75 -0.67
CA ILE A 216 -10.13 -3.76 -0.95
C ILE A 216 -9.56 -2.62 -1.78
N ASP A 217 -8.39 -2.10 -1.42
CA ASP A 217 -7.70 -1.08 -2.21
C ASP A 217 -7.36 -1.57 -3.62
N GLN A 218 -6.86 -2.82 -3.74
CA GLN A 218 -6.61 -3.46 -5.04
C GLN A 218 -7.88 -3.58 -5.88
N ALA A 219 -9.01 -3.93 -5.27
CA ALA A 219 -10.31 -3.99 -5.96
C ALA A 219 -10.73 -2.62 -6.49
N ARG A 220 -10.65 -1.57 -5.66
CA ARG A 220 -10.96 -0.19 -6.07
C ARG A 220 -10.01 0.29 -7.18
N TYR A 221 -8.73 0.01 -7.06
CA TYR A 221 -7.70 0.41 -8.03
C TYR A 221 -7.84 -0.28 -9.39
N LEU A 222 -8.13 -1.59 -9.40
CA LEU A 222 -8.13 -2.41 -10.62
C LEU A 222 -9.51 -2.53 -11.28
N VAL A 223 -10.59 -2.54 -10.48
CA VAL A 223 -11.96 -2.84 -10.96
C VAL A 223 -12.86 -1.62 -10.90
N GLY A 224 -12.84 -0.91 -9.78
CA GLY A 224 -13.69 0.24 -9.53
C GLY A 224 -14.33 0.20 -8.13
N GLU A 225 -15.27 1.11 -7.89
CA GLU A 225 -15.85 1.25 -6.55
C GLU A 225 -16.86 0.13 -6.24
N PRO A 226 -16.72 -0.55 -5.08
CA PRO A 226 -17.77 -1.37 -4.52
C PRO A 226 -19.02 -0.55 -4.19
N GLU A 227 -20.19 -1.08 -4.55
CA GLU A 227 -21.50 -0.45 -4.29
C GLU A 227 -22.26 -1.14 -3.16
N LYS A 228 -22.26 -2.47 -3.16
CA LYS A 228 -22.98 -3.28 -2.15
C LYS A 228 -22.14 -4.44 -1.67
N ILE A 229 -22.23 -4.72 -0.37
CA ILE A 229 -21.41 -5.73 0.27
C ILE A 229 -22.17 -6.54 1.33
N THR A 230 -21.85 -7.83 1.43
CA THR A 230 -22.20 -8.66 2.58
C THR A 230 -20.94 -9.11 3.27
N GLY A 231 -20.96 -9.31 4.58
CA GLY A 231 -19.79 -9.69 5.34
C GLY A 231 -20.09 -10.68 6.46
N LEU A 232 -19.05 -11.45 6.80
CA LEU A 232 -18.96 -12.28 7.99
C LEU A 232 -17.60 -12.02 8.63
N VAL A 233 -17.59 -11.70 9.91
CA VAL A 233 -16.40 -11.37 10.70
C VAL A 233 -16.25 -12.35 11.85
N LYS A 234 -15.04 -12.84 12.13
CA LYS A 234 -14.81 -13.86 13.15
C LYS A 234 -13.55 -13.62 13.96
N THR A 235 -13.67 -13.74 15.28
CA THR A 235 -12.57 -13.88 16.24
C THR A 235 -12.51 -15.33 16.69
N PHE A 236 -11.35 -16.00 16.54
CA PHE A 236 -11.16 -17.41 16.93
C PHE A 236 -10.59 -17.54 18.35
N ILE A 237 -9.65 -16.66 18.74
CA ILE A 237 -9.01 -16.66 20.04
C ILE A 237 -9.30 -15.33 20.73
N THR A 238 -10.19 -15.38 21.73
CA THR A 238 -10.64 -14.18 22.48
C THR A 238 -9.80 -13.88 23.71
N GLU A 239 -9.02 -14.85 24.22
CA GLU A 239 -8.15 -14.67 25.39
C GLU A 239 -6.71 -15.07 25.05
N ARG A 240 -5.75 -14.23 25.43
CA ARG A 240 -4.32 -14.45 25.21
C ARG A 240 -3.49 -13.99 26.42
N PRO A 241 -2.25 -14.44 26.58
CA PRO A 241 -1.33 -13.81 27.52
C PRO A 241 -1.30 -12.29 27.31
N GLY A 242 -1.68 -11.53 28.37
CA GLY A 242 -1.77 -10.07 28.30
C GLY A 242 -3.17 -9.50 28.12
N GLY A 243 -4.22 -10.32 27.95
CA GLY A 243 -5.63 -9.90 28.01
C GLY A 243 -6.51 -10.34 26.86
N THR A 244 -7.76 -9.86 26.91
CA THR A 244 -8.82 -10.17 25.93
C THR A 244 -8.52 -9.55 24.56
N VAL A 245 -8.76 -10.30 23.49
CA VAL A 245 -8.71 -9.86 22.09
C VAL A 245 -10.12 -9.46 21.66
N ASP A 246 -10.25 -8.25 21.11
CA ASP A 246 -11.54 -7.66 20.71
C ASP A 246 -11.56 -7.22 19.23
N VAL A 247 -10.61 -7.73 18.45
CA VAL A 247 -10.54 -7.56 16.99
C VAL A 247 -10.79 -8.88 16.27
N ASP A 248 -11.09 -8.80 14.98
CA ASP A 248 -11.29 -9.96 14.12
C ASP A 248 -9.97 -10.68 13.76
N ASP A 249 -10.07 -12.01 13.66
CA ASP A 249 -9.00 -12.88 13.16
C ASP A 249 -9.19 -13.23 11.68
N ALA A 250 -10.44 -13.13 11.20
CA ALA A 250 -10.81 -13.42 9.81
C ALA A 250 -12.08 -12.67 9.39
N PHE A 251 -12.20 -12.41 8.09
CA PHE A 251 -13.46 -12.01 7.47
C PHE A 251 -13.61 -12.63 6.09
N GLN A 252 -14.87 -12.72 5.64
CA GLN A 252 -15.27 -13.08 4.29
C GLN A 252 -16.39 -12.16 3.83
N SER A 253 -16.41 -11.81 2.55
CA SER A 253 -17.45 -10.96 1.99
C SER A 253 -17.75 -11.26 0.53
N THR A 254 -18.98 -10.93 0.10
CA THR A 254 -19.36 -10.83 -1.30
C THR A 254 -19.62 -9.38 -1.65
N VAL A 255 -19.24 -8.95 -2.84
CA VAL A 255 -19.28 -7.56 -3.28
C VAL A 255 -19.92 -7.43 -4.65
N GLU A 256 -20.72 -6.38 -4.85
CA GLU A 256 -21.15 -5.87 -6.16
C GLU A 256 -20.48 -4.51 -6.39
N PHE A 257 -19.91 -4.35 -7.58
CA PHE A 257 -19.25 -3.10 -8.00
C PHE A 257 -20.22 -2.22 -8.78
N ALA A 258 -20.01 -0.91 -8.76
CA ALA A 258 -20.83 0.06 -9.47
C ALA A 258 -20.87 -0.15 -11.01
N ASN A 259 -19.85 -0.80 -11.57
CA ASN A 259 -19.77 -1.16 -12.99
C ASN A 259 -20.48 -2.48 -13.34
N GLY A 260 -21.14 -3.13 -12.38
CA GLY A 260 -21.86 -4.40 -12.56
C GLY A 260 -21.02 -5.66 -12.34
N ALA A 261 -19.72 -5.55 -12.15
CA ALA A 261 -18.89 -6.67 -11.74
C ALA A 261 -19.27 -7.16 -10.33
N ASN A 262 -18.95 -8.41 -10.00
CA ASN A 262 -19.12 -8.94 -8.65
C ASN A 262 -17.85 -9.67 -8.18
N GLY A 263 -17.74 -9.91 -6.87
CA GLY A 263 -16.56 -10.56 -6.35
C GLY A 263 -16.65 -11.03 -4.92
N THR A 264 -15.48 -11.44 -4.41
CA THR A 264 -15.32 -11.88 -3.03
C THR A 264 -14.02 -11.33 -2.45
N PHE A 265 -14.07 -10.96 -1.16
CA PHE A 265 -12.91 -10.64 -0.36
C PHE A 265 -12.81 -11.60 0.82
N GLU A 266 -11.61 -12.05 1.12
CA GLU A 266 -11.32 -12.90 2.25
C GLU A 266 -9.95 -12.53 2.83
N ALA A 267 -9.87 -12.36 4.15
CA ALA A 267 -8.57 -12.31 4.81
C ALA A 267 -8.62 -13.02 6.15
N THR A 268 -7.48 -13.61 6.53
CA THR A 268 -7.34 -14.27 7.82
C THR A 268 -5.88 -14.29 8.27
N ARG A 269 -5.68 -14.22 9.59
CA ARG A 269 -4.40 -14.45 10.26
C ARG A 269 -4.28 -15.88 10.80
N PHE A 270 -5.20 -16.79 10.41
CA PHE A 270 -5.33 -18.18 10.89
C PHE A 270 -5.24 -19.23 9.76
N ALA A 271 -4.45 -18.97 8.73
CA ALA A 271 -4.25 -19.90 7.63
C ALA A 271 -2.89 -20.61 7.76
N ALA A 272 -2.87 -21.76 8.43
CA ALA A 272 -1.66 -22.56 8.64
C ALA A 272 -0.90 -22.82 7.32
N GLY A 273 0.40 -22.56 7.31
CA GLY A 273 1.28 -22.69 6.15
C GLY A 273 1.34 -21.44 5.25
N ARG A 274 0.45 -20.45 5.44
CA ARG A 274 0.49 -19.18 4.69
C ARG A 274 1.22 -18.10 5.48
N LYS A 275 2.31 -17.57 4.93
CA LYS A 275 3.13 -16.58 5.61
C LYS A 275 2.69 -15.15 5.30
N ASN A 276 2.48 -14.85 4.01
CA ASN A 276 2.04 -13.53 3.55
C ASN A 276 1.42 -13.64 2.14
N GLN A 277 0.42 -14.52 1.97
CA GLN A 277 -0.19 -14.77 0.67
C GLN A 277 -1.33 -13.78 0.40
N MET A 278 -1.05 -12.72 -0.35
CA MET A 278 -2.07 -11.93 -1.02
C MET A 278 -2.21 -12.41 -2.46
N ARG A 279 -3.43 -12.75 -2.88
CA ARG A 279 -3.73 -13.19 -4.24
C ARG A 279 -5.06 -12.64 -4.69
N TRP A 280 -5.12 -12.26 -5.97
CA TRP A 280 -6.37 -11.95 -6.63
C TRP A 280 -6.44 -12.52 -8.04
N GLU A 281 -7.69 -12.66 -8.53
CA GLU A 281 -8.03 -13.06 -9.89
C GLU A 281 -9.13 -12.17 -10.43
N ILE A 282 -8.92 -11.63 -11.64
CA ILE A 282 -9.85 -10.77 -12.39
C ILE A 282 -10.24 -11.51 -13.66
N ASN A 283 -11.54 -11.77 -13.84
CA ASN A 283 -12.08 -12.38 -15.04
C ASN A 283 -12.88 -11.33 -15.83
N GLY A 284 -12.50 -11.12 -17.08
CA GLY A 284 -13.19 -10.26 -18.01
C GLY A 284 -13.70 -11.00 -19.25
N SER A 285 -14.42 -10.29 -20.11
CA SER A 285 -15.05 -10.83 -21.31
C SER A 285 -14.03 -11.30 -22.38
N LYS A 286 -12.79 -10.76 -22.33
CA LYS A 286 -11.73 -11.09 -23.29
C LYS A 286 -10.52 -11.77 -22.66
N GLY A 287 -10.44 -11.86 -21.34
CA GLY A 287 -9.27 -12.45 -20.69
C GLY A 287 -9.37 -12.51 -19.18
N THR A 288 -8.32 -13.04 -18.57
CA THR A 288 -8.19 -13.21 -17.12
C THR A 288 -6.78 -12.85 -16.68
N LEU A 289 -6.67 -12.13 -15.56
CA LEU A 289 -5.40 -11.82 -14.90
C LEU A 289 -5.40 -12.40 -13.49
N VAL A 290 -4.25 -12.95 -13.06
CA VAL A 290 -4.05 -13.47 -11.70
C VAL A 290 -2.71 -12.99 -11.17
N PHE A 291 -2.73 -12.44 -9.96
CA PHE A 291 -1.54 -12.06 -9.20
C PHE A 291 -1.44 -12.84 -7.89
N ASP A 292 -0.23 -13.19 -7.50
CA ASP A 292 0.08 -13.81 -6.21
C ASP A 292 1.35 -13.17 -5.64
N ALA A 293 1.25 -12.57 -4.46
CA ALA A 293 2.38 -11.87 -3.80
C ALA A 293 3.52 -12.83 -3.39
N GLU A 294 3.26 -14.14 -3.23
CA GLU A 294 4.32 -15.14 -3.04
C GLU A 294 5.17 -15.34 -4.32
N ARG A 295 4.69 -14.81 -5.47
CA ARG A 295 5.35 -14.78 -6.78
C ARG A 295 5.27 -13.38 -7.39
N GLN A 296 5.62 -12.39 -6.63
CA GLN A 296 5.35 -10.96 -6.87
C GLN A 296 5.90 -10.38 -8.19
N ASN A 297 6.88 -11.05 -8.81
CA ASN A 297 7.44 -10.64 -10.10
C ASN A 297 6.73 -11.30 -11.30
N GLU A 298 5.64 -12.01 -11.06
CA GLU A 298 4.90 -12.76 -12.07
C GLU A 298 3.45 -12.30 -12.17
N LEU A 299 2.93 -12.27 -13.40
CA LEU A 299 1.51 -12.07 -13.68
C LEU A 299 1.04 -13.23 -14.56
N LEU A 300 0.07 -14.02 -14.09
CA LEU A 300 -0.60 -14.97 -14.95
C LEU A 300 -1.66 -14.24 -15.77
N ALA A 301 -1.61 -14.40 -17.09
CA ALA A 301 -2.53 -13.76 -18.02
C ALA A 301 -3.07 -14.75 -19.03
N HIS A 302 -4.37 -14.68 -19.29
CA HIS A 302 -5.02 -15.37 -20.38
C HIS A 302 -5.79 -14.37 -21.23
N PHE A 303 -5.62 -14.44 -22.57
CA PHE A 303 -6.34 -13.60 -23.52
C PHE A 303 -7.05 -14.50 -24.54
N ASN A 304 -8.34 -14.29 -24.74
CA ASN A 304 -9.15 -15.06 -25.69
C ASN A 304 -8.63 -14.87 -27.13
N GLY A 305 -8.44 -15.97 -27.84
CA GLY A 305 -8.04 -15.94 -29.25
C GLY A 305 -6.59 -15.55 -29.54
N SER A 306 -5.75 -15.29 -28.54
CA SER A 306 -4.37 -14.81 -28.73
C SER A 306 -3.32 -15.90 -28.92
N THR A 307 -3.70 -17.19 -28.86
CA THR A 307 -2.75 -18.31 -28.91
C THR A 307 -2.74 -18.95 -30.31
N PRO A 308 -1.57 -19.23 -30.90
CA PRO A 308 -1.49 -20.03 -32.11
C PRO A 308 -1.90 -21.48 -31.80
N GLY A 309 -3.09 -21.86 -32.25
CA GLY A 309 -3.66 -23.21 -32.10
C GLY A 309 -4.55 -23.39 -30.86
N ALA A 310 -5.76 -23.91 -31.08
CA ALA A 310 -6.76 -24.12 -30.05
C ALA A 310 -6.31 -25.09 -28.94
N SER A 311 -5.35 -25.98 -29.21
CA SER A 311 -4.82 -26.96 -28.25
C SER A 311 -3.83 -26.39 -27.24
N ALA A 312 -3.35 -25.12 -27.42
CA ALA A 312 -2.39 -24.47 -26.55
C ALA A 312 -2.99 -23.27 -25.79
N GLN A 313 -4.32 -23.21 -25.66
CA GLN A 313 -4.99 -22.18 -24.89
C GLN A 313 -4.82 -22.43 -23.38
N GLY A 314 -4.49 -21.36 -22.64
CA GLY A 314 -4.27 -21.44 -21.19
C GLY A 314 -3.62 -20.16 -20.67
N PHE A 315 -3.30 -20.15 -19.38
CA PHE A 315 -2.57 -19.05 -18.79
C PHE A 315 -1.11 -19.00 -19.28
N ARG A 316 -0.64 -17.79 -19.53
CA ARG A 316 0.78 -17.46 -19.69
C ARG A 316 1.30 -16.93 -18.37
N ASN A 317 2.48 -17.35 -17.98
CA ASN A 317 3.20 -16.72 -16.88
C ASN A 317 4.09 -15.62 -17.46
N VAL A 318 3.73 -14.37 -17.21
CA VAL A 318 4.51 -13.20 -17.59
C VAL A 318 5.48 -12.87 -16.47
N LEU A 319 6.77 -13.08 -16.70
CA LEU A 319 7.81 -12.59 -15.80
C LEU A 319 7.97 -11.10 -16.05
N VAL A 320 7.55 -10.27 -15.07
CA VAL A 320 7.54 -8.81 -15.21
C VAL A 320 8.93 -8.26 -14.95
N SER A 321 9.81 -8.42 -15.93
CA SER A 321 11.23 -8.07 -15.82
C SER A 321 11.86 -7.55 -17.12
N GLU A 322 11.03 -7.21 -18.12
CA GLU A 322 11.50 -6.66 -19.37
C GLU A 322 11.62 -5.13 -19.29
N ALA A 323 12.46 -4.53 -20.14
CA ALA A 323 12.72 -3.09 -20.15
C ALA A 323 11.48 -2.21 -20.36
N TYR A 324 10.42 -2.76 -20.96
CA TYR A 324 9.14 -2.08 -21.19
C TYR A 324 8.13 -2.31 -20.06
N HIS A 325 8.47 -3.12 -19.05
CA HIS A 325 7.62 -3.31 -17.88
C HIS A 325 7.75 -2.14 -16.89
N PRO A 326 6.72 -1.87 -16.06
CA PRO A 326 6.73 -0.77 -15.10
C PRO A 326 7.94 -0.81 -14.16
N TYR A 327 8.56 0.33 -13.94
CA TYR A 327 9.71 0.56 -13.07
C TYR A 327 11.00 -0.18 -13.43
N TRP A 328 11.00 -1.03 -14.44
CA TRP A 328 12.18 -1.84 -14.73
C TRP A 328 13.41 -1.02 -15.18
N GLU A 329 13.19 0.18 -15.71
CA GLU A 329 14.26 1.14 -16.02
C GLU A 329 15.08 1.59 -14.81
N HIS A 330 14.59 1.38 -13.61
CA HIS A 330 15.24 1.74 -12.35
C HIS A 330 16.07 0.60 -11.76
N TRP A 331 15.89 -0.64 -12.24
CA TRP A 331 16.45 -1.83 -11.62
C TRP A 331 17.54 -2.49 -12.46
N TRP A 332 17.81 -3.73 -12.15
CA TRP A 332 18.84 -4.57 -12.72
C TRP A 332 18.46 -5.03 -14.14
N PRO A 333 19.41 -5.62 -14.91
CA PRO A 333 19.07 -6.26 -16.18
C PRO A 333 17.91 -7.26 -15.99
N HIS A 334 17.09 -7.45 -17.04
CA HIS A 334 15.93 -8.35 -16.98
C HIS A 334 16.30 -9.73 -16.44
N GLY A 335 15.35 -10.35 -15.73
CA GLY A 335 15.57 -11.61 -15.03
C GLY A 335 16.17 -11.52 -13.62
N HIS A 336 16.57 -10.33 -13.15
CA HIS A 336 17.02 -10.11 -11.76
C HIS A 336 15.84 -9.61 -10.93
N MET A 337 15.25 -10.50 -10.13
CA MET A 337 14.01 -10.23 -9.40
C MET A 337 14.19 -9.18 -8.31
N ILE A 338 13.14 -8.37 -8.12
CA ILE A 338 13.06 -7.39 -7.04
C ILE A 338 12.31 -7.96 -5.84
N GLY A 339 12.57 -7.40 -4.65
CA GLY A 339 12.02 -7.85 -3.37
C GLY A 339 10.73 -7.15 -2.96
N TRP A 340 10.13 -7.63 -1.86
CA TRP A 340 8.93 -7.04 -1.27
C TRP A 340 9.15 -5.58 -0.84
N GLU A 341 10.31 -5.28 -0.30
CA GLU A 341 10.67 -3.93 0.16
C GLU A 341 10.82 -2.90 -0.96
N ASP A 342 10.97 -3.35 -2.20
CA ASP A 342 11.18 -2.46 -3.35
C ASP A 342 9.90 -1.75 -3.79
N ASN A 343 8.72 -2.25 -3.36
CA ASN A 343 7.45 -1.56 -3.56
C ASN A 343 7.40 -0.22 -2.84
N PHE A 344 8.00 -0.12 -1.65
CA PHE A 344 8.12 1.14 -0.91
C PHE A 344 9.06 2.12 -1.62
N VAL A 345 10.07 1.62 -2.33
CA VAL A 345 10.91 2.48 -3.17
C VAL A 345 10.10 3.13 -4.27
N HIS A 346 9.28 2.34 -4.99
CA HIS A 346 8.40 2.85 -6.05
C HIS A 346 7.34 3.81 -5.50
N GLU A 347 6.75 3.50 -4.35
CA GLU A 347 5.75 4.32 -3.68
C GLU A 347 6.30 5.68 -3.28
N LEU A 348 7.44 5.69 -2.59
CA LEU A 348 8.09 6.92 -2.13
C LEU A 348 8.70 7.71 -3.30
N LEU A 349 9.24 7.04 -4.31
CA LEU A 349 9.68 7.68 -5.55
C LEU A 349 8.51 8.39 -6.25
N HIS A 350 7.33 7.76 -6.29
CA HIS A 350 6.11 8.37 -6.83
C HIS A 350 5.71 9.62 -6.03
N LEU A 351 5.71 9.55 -4.70
CA LEU A 351 5.42 10.71 -3.84
C LEU A 351 6.41 11.86 -4.12
N LEU A 352 7.71 11.57 -4.15
CA LEU A 352 8.75 12.57 -4.43
C LEU A 352 8.60 13.20 -5.80
N THR A 353 8.25 12.40 -6.82
CA THR A 353 7.97 12.88 -8.17
C THR A 353 6.75 13.81 -8.18
N CYS A 354 5.66 13.43 -7.52
CA CYS A 354 4.46 14.25 -7.42
C CYS A 354 4.69 15.57 -6.68
N VAL A 355 5.55 15.56 -5.66
CA VAL A 355 5.97 16.80 -4.96
C VAL A 355 6.82 17.68 -5.86
N LYS A 356 7.76 17.08 -6.61
CA LYS A 356 8.68 17.83 -7.51
C LYS A 356 7.95 18.50 -8.65
N ASP A 357 7.03 17.76 -9.29
CA ASP A 357 6.37 18.17 -10.53
C ASP A 357 5.02 18.85 -10.27
N ASP A 358 4.65 19.01 -9.00
CA ASP A 358 3.30 19.44 -8.57
C ASP A 358 2.16 18.64 -9.22
N SER A 359 2.43 17.36 -9.54
CA SER A 359 1.47 16.46 -10.19
C SER A 359 0.56 15.77 -9.17
N PRO A 360 -0.61 15.25 -9.59
CA PRO A 360 -1.52 14.55 -8.67
C PRO A 360 -0.95 13.18 -8.22
N ILE A 361 -1.22 12.82 -6.97
CA ILE A 361 -0.89 11.50 -6.42
C ILE A 361 -1.70 10.39 -7.11
N SER A 362 -3.02 10.59 -7.23
CA SER A 362 -3.94 9.67 -7.91
C SER A 362 -3.78 9.79 -9.44
N PRO A 363 -4.03 8.72 -10.23
CA PRO A 363 -4.59 7.43 -9.80
C PRO A 363 -3.55 6.39 -9.36
N ARG A 364 -2.24 6.61 -9.59
CA ARG A 364 -1.20 5.62 -9.28
C ARG A 364 -1.03 5.44 -7.77
N GLY A 365 -0.77 6.53 -7.05
CA GLY A 365 -0.72 6.55 -5.60
C GLY A 365 -2.13 6.64 -4.99
N ALA A 366 -2.30 6.07 -3.80
CA ALA A 366 -3.53 6.20 -3.04
C ALA A 366 -3.53 7.51 -2.26
N THR A 367 -4.54 8.34 -2.43
CA THR A 367 -4.74 9.54 -1.62
C THR A 367 -5.30 9.18 -0.24
N LEU A 368 -5.42 10.16 0.67
CA LEU A 368 -6.13 9.93 1.94
C LEU A 368 -7.64 9.69 1.72
N GLU A 369 -8.22 10.16 0.59
CA GLU A 369 -9.57 9.78 0.19
C GLU A 369 -9.66 8.27 -0.07
N ASP A 370 -8.68 7.69 -0.75
CA ASP A 370 -8.63 6.24 -0.97
C ASP A 370 -8.55 5.48 0.36
N GLY A 371 -7.76 5.99 1.32
CA GLY A 371 -7.69 5.44 2.68
C GLY A 371 -9.05 5.47 3.39
N TYR A 372 -9.73 6.61 3.33
CA TYR A 372 -11.09 6.75 3.88
C TYR A 372 -12.09 5.79 3.21
N ARG A 373 -12.12 5.73 1.88
CA ARG A 373 -13.04 4.86 1.16
C ARG A 373 -12.80 3.38 1.47
N CYS A 374 -11.55 2.96 1.65
CA CYS A 374 -11.23 1.62 2.13
C CYS A 374 -11.78 1.36 3.54
N ALA A 375 -11.65 2.32 4.46
CA ALA A 375 -12.16 2.20 5.81
C ALA A 375 -13.71 2.11 5.82
N GLU A 376 -14.42 2.88 4.97
CA GLU A 376 -15.88 2.81 4.83
C GLU A 376 -16.35 1.42 4.36
N ILE A 377 -15.61 0.81 3.43
CA ILE A 377 -15.91 -0.56 2.99
C ILE A 377 -15.68 -1.56 4.13
N CYS A 378 -14.61 -1.41 4.91
CA CYS A 378 -14.37 -2.25 6.09
C CYS A 378 -15.51 -2.12 7.10
N ASP A 379 -15.95 -0.91 7.40
CA ASP A 379 -17.07 -0.67 8.32
C ASP A 379 -18.40 -1.23 7.78
N ALA A 380 -18.63 -1.16 6.46
CA ALA A 380 -19.80 -1.77 5.82
C ALA A 380 -19.79 -3.31 5.95
N ILE A 381 -18.62 -3.94 5.87
CA ILE A 381 -18.47 -5.40 6.13
C ILE A 381 -18.87 -5.72 7.58
N VAL A 382 -18.39 -4.95 8.55
CA VAL A 382 -18.73 -5.12 9.96
C VAL A 382 -20.23 -4.90 10.21
N ARG A 383 -20.82 -3.82 9.64
CA ARG A 383 -22.27 -3.56 9.75
C ARG A 383 -23.09 -4.70 9.13
N SER A 384 -22.63 -5.29 8.03
CA SER A 384 -23.31 -6.42 7.40
C SER A 384 -23.31 -7.66 8.31
N ASP A 385 -22.19 -7.98 8.94
CA ASP A 385 -22.09 -9.10 9.90
C ASP A 385 -23.04 -8.89 11.09
N GLN A 386 -23.05 -7.68 11.67
CA GLN A 386 -23.87 -7.34 12.83
C GLN A 386 -25.38 -7.37 12.56
N THR A 387 -25.78 -6.96 11.36
CA THR A 387 -27.20 -6.85 10.99
C THR A 387 -27.74 -8.09 10.27
N GLY A 388 -26.85 -8.93 9.74
CA GLY A 388 -27.19 -10.04 8.83
C GLY A 388 -27.75 -9.55 7.49
N GLN A 389 -27.56 -8.27 7.14
CA GLN A 389 -28.10 -7.65 5.94
C GLN A 389 -27.00 -7.16 5.02
N ARG A 390 -27.27 -7.19 3.73
CA ARG A 390 -26.44 -6.56 2.73
C ARG A 390 -26.43 -5.04 2.93
N GLN A 391 -25.25 -4.44 2.87
CA GLN A 391 -25.04 -3.00 3.02
C GLN A 391 -24.81 -2.33 1.67
N THR A 392 -25.41 -1.16 1.48
CA THR A 392 -25.00 -0.21 0.44
C THR A 392 -23.86 0.64 1.01
N ILE A 393 -22.84 0.88 0.20
CA ILE A 393 -21.68 1.68 0.59
C ILE A 393 -21.92 3.12 0.14
N GLU A 394 -21.90 4.04 1.08
CA GLU A 394 -22.09 5.47 0.82
C GLU A 394 -20.86 6.23 1.27
N TYR A 395 -20.26 6.97 0.34
CA TYR A 395 -19.07 7.77 0.64
C TYR A 395 -19.46 9.22 0.90
N ARG A 396 -18.87 9.81 1.93
CA ARG A 396 -18.95 11.25 2.17
C ARG A 396 -18.06 11.99 1.17
N THR A 397 -18.46 13.19 0.82
CA THR A 397 -17.66 14.15 0.03
C THR A 397 -17.15 15.27 0.94
N LEU A 398 -16.13 16.02 0.47
CA LEU A 398 -15.64 17.24 1.13
C LEU A 398 -16.57 18.43 0.91
#